data_40c8028c0f7d32735c3ec50f9872bd6b
#
_entry.id   40c8028c0f7d32735c3ec50f9872bd6b
#
_cell.length_a   1.000
_cell.length_b   1.000
_cell.length_c   1.000
_cell.angle_alpha   90.00
_cell.angle_beta   90.00
_cell.angle_gamma   90.00
#
_symmetry.space_group_name_H-M   'P 1'
#
loop_
_entity.id
_entity.type
_entity.pdbx_description
1 polymer ?
#
loop_
_entity_poly.entity_id
_entity_poly.type
_entity_poly.pdbx_seq_one_letter_code
_entity_poly.pdbx_strand_id
1 'polypeptide(L)'
;MSDRFEAYDEHGEGPEDGAGDAAAELSTTRGPEGHEDDGFRGATGDGSGDGGDGSSDRPGQPPRIPLPRASVEDTGRPLPELDELPRAAPLVLEHQVLKSLLGAWALAACSAAETAAVEDHLGACGTCADEALRLRGAVGLLQRPESLDLDPGLRTRVLDGCLDRRPPRIPIPKWATPYDAETARLDALLQDFGDAEWHAPVRLRWFDADEATSRRTTVAGVMAHLLSVDGLVAVALGLDDPIGEVPADAPTPAGRTEAYWRGSHFPPTRSVRNPWREQSHDLVRTVSFTGGTSGELTVPYGDFSLPLHDAMLDRAFECWVHAEDIAEAVDYPYEPPSPRHLNKMIDLGVRMLPAVLAERRKKGLAAPAHGRHLVPAGRPGRSLRLEIEGLGGGEWLIPLDSPAEVGSAEHEVAHVALDGVEFCQLAAGHVPPAEAAAGQVGDRDAIRDVLFAAASLSRMSGVVAVSTAAAGEWGLVAQFPAPLK
;
A
#
# COMPACT_ATOMS: atom_id res chain seq x y z
N MET A 1 -58.91 -28.49 10.07
CA MET A 1 -58.25 -29.37 9.10
C MET A 1 -56.76 -29.13 9.35
N SER A 2 -56.13 -29.68 10.39
CA SER A 2 -55.78 -31.09 10.69
C SER A 2 -54.97 -31.71 9.55
N ASP A 3 -53.69 -31.82 9.81
CA ASP A 3 -52.81 -33.01 9.83
C ASP A 3 -51.38 -32.53 9.81
N ARG A 4 -50.55 -32.67 10.86
CA ARG A 4 -49.89 -33.84 11.48
C ARG A 4 -48.99 -34.61 10.48
N PHE A 5 -47.68 -34.57 10.75
CA PHE A 5 -46.73 -35.69 10.69
C PHE A 5 -45.45 -35.20 11.38
N GLU A 6 -45.13 -35.62 12.54
CA GLU A 6 -44.52 -36.84 13.09
C GLU A 6 -42.97 -36.80 12.99
N ALA A 7 -42.39 -36.86 14.20
CA ALA A 7 -40.99 -36.96 14.53
C ALA A 7 -40.40 -38.40 14.22
N TYR A 8 -39.13 -38.48 13.97
CA TYR A 8 -38.35 -39.70 14.20
C TYR A 8 -37.08 -39.36 14.99
N ASP A 9 -37.10 -39.84 16.25
CA ASP A 9 -35.96 -40.18 17.07
C ASP A 9 -35.46 -41.57 16.70
N GLU A 10 -34.14 -41.83 16.73
CA GLU A 10 -33.54 -43.03 17.30
C GLU A 10 -32.00 -42.95 17.20
N HIS A 11 -31.34 -42.82 18.33
CA HIS A 11 -30.40 -43.64 19.08
C HIS A 11 -29.44 -44.56 18.28
N GLY A 12 -28.13 -44.48 18.69
CA GLY A 12 -27.11 -45.52 18.39
C GLY A 12 -25.74 -45.18 19.00
N GLU A 13 -25.53 -45.83 20.11
CA GLU A 13 -24.37 -45.87 21.00
C GLU A 13 -23.01 -46.13 20.31
N GLY A 14 -21.91 -45.71 21.02
CA GLY A 14 -20.51 -45.97 20.70
C GLY A 14 -20.06 -47.46 20.85
N PRO A 15 -18.84 -47.81 20.83
CA PRO A 15 -17.92 -47.61 21.96
C PRO A 15 -16.44 -47.27 21.68
N GLU A 16 -15.75 -47.08 22.77
CA GLU A 16 -14.41 -46.82 23.16
C GLU A 16 -13.30 -47.77 22.60
N ASP A 17 -12.06 -47.32 22.88
CA ASP A 17 -10.76 -48.01 23.02
C ASP A 17 -9.79 -47.67 21.88
N GLY A 18 -8.57 -47.26 22.14
CA GLY A 18 -7.61 -47.48 23.14
C GLY A 18 -6.29 -46.78 22.83
N ALA A 19 -5.65 -46.43 23.85
CA ALA A 19 -4.26 -46.11 24.15
C ALA A 19 -3.15 -46.34 23.12
N GLY A 20 -2.16 -45.43 23.18
CA GLY A 20 -0.84 -45.66 22.61
C GLY A 20 0.12 -44.50 22.83
N ASP A 21 0.71 -44.43 24.00
CA ASP A 21 1.92 -43.73 24.40
C ASP A 21 3.06 -43.88 23.39
N ALA A 22 3.80 -42.84 23.13
CA ALA A 22 5.25 -42.86 22.99
C ALA A 22 5.86 -41.45 23.07
N ALA A 23 6.36 -41.14 24.23
CA ALA A 23 7.36 -40.13 24.49
C ALA A 23 8.69 -40.48 23.80
N ALA A 24 9.38 -39.49 23.29
CA ALA A 24 10.82 -39.53 23.10
C ALA A 24 11.39 -38.09 23.32
N GLU A 25 11.88 -37.90 24.53
CA GLU A 25 12.92 -36.94 24.87
C GLU A 25 14.22 -37.32 24.14
N LEU A 26 14.99 -36.29 23.84
CA LEU A 26 16.47 -36.25 23.90
C LEU A 26 16.90 -34.87 23.40
N SER A 27 17.33 -34.03 24.27
CA SER A 27 18.64 -33.83 24.90
C SER A 27 19.46 -32.73 24.24
N THR A 28 19.52 -31.64 24.98
CA THR A 28 20.62 -30.68 25.26
C THR A 28 22.00 -30.97 24.66
N THR A 29 22.60 -29.96 24.04
CA THR A 29 24.01 -29.57 24.22
C THR A 29 24.18 -28.07 23.97
N ARG A 30 24.40 -27.33 24.95
CA ARG A 30 25.45 -26.52 25.57
C ARG A 30 26.56 -26.07 24.61
N GLY A 31 26.79 -24.75 24.64
CA GLY A 31 27.77 -23.95 23.94
C GLY A 31 29.25 -24.28 24.26
N PRO A 32 30.18 -23.46 23.92
CA PRO A 32 30.70 -22.51 24.91
C PRO A 32 31.00 -21.08 24.42
N GLU A 33 31.12 -20.26 25.43
CA GLU A 33 31.62 -18.91 25.55
C GLU A 33 33.07 -18.76 25.09
N GLY A 34 33.48 -17.53 24.82
CA GLY A 34 34.82 -17.12 25.13
C GLY A 34 35.48 -16.12 24.20
N HIS A 35 35.72 -14.99 24.78
CA HIS A 35 36.89 -14.11 24.82
C HIS A 35 36.96 -13.02 23.76
N GLU A 36 36.81 -11.77 24.23
CA GLU A 36 37.79 -10.81 24.77
C GLU A 36 38.66 -10.19 23.66
N ASP A 37 38.41 -8.90 23.45
CA ASP A 37 39.23 -7.76 23.92
C ASP A 37 40.59 -7.69 23.27
N ASP A 38 40.82 -6.66 22.49
CA ASP A 38 42.06 -5.89 22.61
C ASP A 38 41.95 -4.50 21.93
N GLY A 39 42.08 -3.54 22.77
CA GLY A 39 42.27 -2.13 22.42
C GLY A 39 43.66 -1.85 21.85
N PHE A 40 43.74 -0.87 20.97
CA PHE A 40 45.01 -0.17 20.75
C PHE A 40 44.80 1.34 20.75
N ARG A 41 45.37 1.92 21.79
CA ARG A 41 45.56 3.38 21.96
C ARG A 41 46.81 3.81 21.25
N GLY A 42 46.71 4.97 20.62
CA GLY A 42 47.71 6.04 20.80
C GLY A 42 48.88 6.10 19.84
N ALA A 43 48.98 7.19 19.14
CA ALA A 43 50.20 8.05 19.21
C ALA A 43 49.94 9.35 18.43
N THR A 44 50.14 10.41 19.17
CA THR A 44 50.35 11.80 18.72
C THR A 44 51.62 11.94 17.90
N GLY A 45 51.58 12.77 16.88
CA GLY A 45 52.75 13.20 16.10
C GLY A 45 52.51 14.51 15.40
N ASP A 46 52.97 15.56 15.99
CA ASP A 46 53.06 16.93 15.48
C ASP A 46 54.02 16.98 14.25
N GLY A 47 53.69 17.84 13.28
CA GLY A 47 54.59 18.11 12.15
C GLY A 47 54.03 19.14 11.17
N SER A 48 54.39 20.38 11.44
CA SER A 48 54.16 21.57 10.59
C SER A 48 54.74 21.46 9.18
N GLY A 49 54.09 22.08 8.18
CA GLY A 49 54.69 22.35 6.87
C GLY A 49 53.66 22.81 5.81
N ASP A 50 53.45 24.06 5.78
CA ASP A 50 53.23 25.08 4.75
C ASP A 50 53.08 24.63 3.28
N GLY A 51 52.08 25.23 2.57
CA GLY A 51 52.13 25.47 1.12
C GLY A 51 50.93 25.02 0.30
N GLY A 52 49.91 25.90 0.16
CA GLY A 52 49.31 26.27 -1.13
C GLY A 52 48.37 25.30 -1.86
N ASP A 53 47.22 25.67 -1.93
CA ASP A 53 46.34 25.85 -3.07
C ASP A 53 44.95 25.18 -2.90
N GLY A 54 43.96 25.99 -3.09
CA GLY A 54 42.56 25.68 -2.76
C GLY A 54 41.90 24.68 -3.70
N SER A 55 41.35 23.66 -3.11
CA SER A 55 40.27 22.91 -3.69
C SER A 55 39.31 22.54 -2.57
N SER A 56 38.16 23.17 -2.60
CA SER A 56 37.07 22.93 -1.68
C SER A 56 36.55 21.49 -1.83
N ASP A 57 36.94 20.64 -0.88
CA ASP A 57 36.37 19.31 -0.69
C ASP A 57 34.93 19.44 -0.16
N ARG A 58 33.95 19.27 -1.07
CA ARG A 58 32.56 19.04 -0.71
C ARG A 58 32.39 17.56 -0.36
N PRO A 59 31.66 17.22 0.71
CA PRO A 59 31.44 15.83 1.07
C PRO A 59 30.74 15.08 -0.08
N GLY A 60 31.22 13.87 -0.34
CA GLY A 60 30.97 13.04 -1.48
C GLY A 60 29.48 12.90 -1.84
N GLN A 61 29.17 13.39 -3.01
CA GLN A 61 27.93 13.10 -3.70
C GLN A 61 27.91 11.59 -4.02
N PRO A 62 26.84 10.85 -3.70
CA PRO A 62 26.77 9.45 -4.06
C PRO A 62 26.94 9.28 -5.58
N PRO A 63 27.52 8.17 -6.05
CA PRO A 63 27.75 7.94 -7.46
C PRO A 63 26.40 8.05 -8.20
N ARG A 64 26.31 8.99 -9.12
CA ARG A 64 25.16 9.13 -10.01
C ARG A 64 25.13 7.89 -10.89
N ILE A 65 24.10 7.07 -10.74
CA ILE A 65 23.77 6.02 -11.71
C ILE A 65 23.52 6.76 -13.03
N PRO A 66 24.24 6.44 -14.12
CA PRO A 66 23.95 7.04 -15.40
C PRO A 66 22.48 6.74 -15.76
N LEU A 67 21.71 7.78 -16.00
CA LEU A 67 20.37 7.60 -16.59
C LEU A 67 20.52 6.75 -17.86
N PRO A 68 19.63 5.79 -18.12
CA PRO A 68 19.62 5.07 -19.38
C PRO A 68 19.58 6.11 -20.49
N ARG A 69 20.53 6.00 -21.44
CA ARG A 69 20.54 6.87 -22.61
C ARG A 69 19.18 6.69 -23.28
N ALA A 70 18.47 7.77 -23.48
CA ALA A 70 17.24 7.77 -24.26
C ALA A 70 17.52 7.04 -25.58
N SER A 71 16.69 6.08 -25.93
CA SER A 71 16.76 5.41 -27.22
C SER A 71 16.60 6.47 -28.33
N VAL A 72 17.28 6.31 -29.44
CA VAL A 72 17.14 7.20 -30.60
C VAL A 72 15.68 7.23 -31.07
N GLU A 73 14.93 6.18 -30.82
CA GLU A 73 13.50 6.05 -31.09
C GLU A 73 12.65 7.00 -30.22
N ASP A 74 13.09 7.30 -28.99
CA ASP A 74 12.37 8.18 -28.06
C ASP A 74 12.54 9.67 -28.36
N THR A 75 13.52 10.06 -29.17
CA THR A 75 13.83 11.47 -29.44
C THR A 75 13.12 12.03 -30.67
N GLY A 76 12.47 11.19 -31.47
CA GLY A 76 11.81 11.61 -32.71
C GLY A 76 12.73 12.29 -33.74
N ARG A 77 14.05 12.25 -33.54
CA ARG A 77 15.02 12.76 -34.50
C ARG A 77 15.30 11.71 -35.54
N PRO A 78 15.28 12.05 -36.85
CA PRO A 78 15.70 11.14 -37.88
C PRO A 78 17.15 10.72 -37.65
N LEU A 79 17.44 9.44 -37.80
CA LEU A 79 18.81 8.92 -37.80
C LEU A 79 19.63 9.71 -38.83
N PRO A 80 20.86 10.15 -38.50
CA PRO A 80 21.75 10.73 -39.54
C PRO A 80 21.91 9.72 -40.65
N GLU A 81 21.81 10.20 -41.88
CA GLU A 81 22.07 9.35 -43.07
C GLU A 81 23.45 8.74 -42.94
N LEU A 82 23.59 7.47 -43.27
CA LEU A 82 24.84 6.71 -43.13
C LEU A 82 26.03 7.32 -43.92
N ASP A 83 25.76 8.29 -44.82
CA ASP A 83 26.77 9.02 -45.58
C ASP A 83 27.45 10.18 -44.82
N GLU A 84 26.94 10.60 -43.62
CA GLU A 84 27.50 11.71 -42.81
C GLU A 84 28.55 11.27 -41.77
N LEU A 85 28.80 9.96 -41.64
CA LEU A 85 29.90 9.52 -40.75
C LEU A 85 31.22 9.75 -41.46
N PRO A 86 32.21 10.41 -40.79
CA PRO A 86 33.54 10.61 -41.39
C PRO A 86 34.12 9.23 -41.71
N ARG A 87 34.17 8.89 -43.02
CA ARG A 87 34.87 7.71 -43.45
C ARG A 87 36.35 7.86 -43.14
N ALA A 88 36.86 7.00 -42.25
CA ALA A 88 38.28 6.92 -42.03
C ALA A 88 38.98 6.71 -43.35
N ALA A 89 40.09 7.43 -43.59
CA ALA A 89 40.87 7.26 -44.80
C ALA A 89 41.21 5.78 -44.98
N PRO A 90 41.07 5.21 -46.20
CA PRO A 90 41.35 3.80 -46.43
C PRO A 90 42.80 3.48 -46.04
N LEU A 91 43.00 2.44 -45.22
CA LEU A 91 44.29 1.97 -44.81
C LEU A 91 44.99 1.31 -46.03
N VAL A 92 46.03 1.95 -46.58
CA VAL A 92 46.82 1.39 -47.70
C VAL A 92 48.01 0.64 -47.12
N LEU A 93 48.04 -0.68 -47.27
CA LEU A 93 49.10 -1.57 -46.79
C LEU A 93 49.81 -2.23 -47.97
N GLU A 94 51.09 -2.54 -47.80
CA GLU A 94 51.86 -3.27 -48.83
C GLU A 94 51.39 -4.73 -48.94
N HIS A 95 51.55 -5.33 -50.15
CA HIS A 95 51.09 -6.70 -50.41
C HIS A 95 51.61 -7.73 -49.40
N GLN A 96 52.86 -7.62 -48.95
CA GLN A 96 53.45 -8.54 -47.95
C GLN A 96 52.75 -8.42 -46.57
N VAL A 97 52.40 -7.21 -46.19
CA VAL A 97 51.65 -6.96 -44.92
C VAL A 97 50.26 -7.51 -45.01
N LEU A 98 49.54 -7.23 -46.12
CA LEU A 98 48.17 -7.77 -46.35
C LEU A 98 48.20 -9.29 -46.36
N LYS A 99 49.20 -9.92 -47.01
CA LYS A 99 49.35 -11.38 -46.99
C LYS A 99 49.55 -11.94 -45.60
N SER A 100 50.33 -11.24 -44.73
CA SER A 100 50.52 -11.67 -43.32
C SER A 100 49.27 -11.55 -42.45
N LEU A 101 48.28 -10.71 -42.83
CA LEU A 101 47.02 -10.53 -42.14
C LEU A 101 45.95 -11.55 -42.51
N LEU A 102 46.13 -12.38 -43.60
CA LEU A 102 45.13 -13.31 -44.04
C LEU A 102 44.69 -14.32 -42.96
N GLY A 103 45.62 -14.77 -42.12
CA GLY A 103 45.29 -15.66 -41.00
C GLY A 103 44.41 -14.98 -39.93
N ALA A 104 44.75 -13.75 -39.54
CA ALA A 104 43.99 -12.95 -38.60
C ALA A 104 42.61 -12.58 -39.17
N TRP A 105 42.55 -12.27 -40.48
CA TRP A 105 41.29 -11.99 -41.17
C TRP A 105 40.39 -13.23 -41.21
N ALA A 106 40.92 -14.41 -41.50
CA ALA A 106 40.16 -15.66 -41.50
C ALA A 106 39.58 -15.98 -40.12
N LEU A 107 40.25 -15.60 -39.05
CA LEU A 107 39.81 -15.74 -37.63
C LEU A 107 38.93 -14.59 -37.14
N ALA A 108 38.61 -13.61 -37.98
CA ALA A 108 37.90 -12.39 -37.66
C ALA A 108 38.58 -11.57 -36.50
N ALA A 109 39.94 -11.61 -36.47
CA ALA A 109 40.77 -10.95 -35.46
C ALA A 109 41.40 -9.64 -35.96
N CYS A 110 41.11 -9.18 -37.17
CA CYS A 110 41.51 -7.89 -37.69
C CYS A 110 40.66 -6.76 -37.22
N SER A 111 41.21 -5.56 -37.09
CA SER A 111 40.44 -4.33 -36.94
C SER A 111 39.57 -4.04 -38.16
N ALA A 112 38.55 -3.21 -38.06
CA ALA A 112 37.66 -2.86 -39.16
C ALA A 112 38.44 -2.25 -40.36
N ALA A 113 39.48 -1.42 -40.11
CA ALA A 113 40.30 -0.82 -41.13
C ALA A 113 41.21 -1.84 -41.86
N GLU A 114 41.80 -2.77 -41.09
CA GLU A 114 42.60 -3.86 -41.65
C GLU A 114 41.73 -4.85 -42.44
N THR A 115 40.52 -5.18 -41.95
CA THR A 115 39.58 -6.03 -42.66
C THR A 115 39.23 -5.43 -44.01
N ALA A 116 38.86 -4.14 -44.05
CA ALA A 116 38.55 -3.43 -45.28
C ALA A 116 39.73 -3.43 -46.26
N ALA A 117 40.96 -3.19 -45.77
CA ALA A 117 42.17 -3.20 -46.62
C ALA A 117 42.49 -4.60 -47.16
N VAL A 118 42.32 -5.65 -46.37
CA VAL A 118 42.45 -7.05 -46.81
C VAL A 118 41.40 -7.40 -47.86
N GLU A 119 40.13 -7.06 -47.64
CA GLU A 119 39.03 -7.37 -48.55
C GLU A 119 39.16 -6.66 -49.90
N ASP A 120 39.60 -5.40 -49.91
CA ASP A 120 39.90 -4.67 -51.13
C ASP A 120 41.03 -5.36 -51.93
N HIS A 121 42.11 -5.77 -51.22
CA HIS A 121 43.22 -6.49 -51.86
C HIS A 121 42.83 -7.87 -52.41
N LEU A 122 41.95 -8.61 -51.70
CA LEU A 122 41.44 -9.92 -52.16
C LEU A 122 40.66 -9.79 -53.48
N GLY A 123 40.01 -8.64 -53.72
CA GLY A 123 39.35 -8.32 -54.99
C GLY A 123 40.34 -8.13 -56.16
N ALA A 124 41.59 -7.75 -55.87
CA ALA A 124 42.60 -7.44 -56.86
C ALA A 124 43.71 -8.53 -57.05
N CYS A 125 43.87 -9.43 -56.04
CA CYS A 125 44.96 -10.43 -56.03
C CYS A 125 44.44 -11.86 -55.89
N GLY A 126 44.34 -12.61 -56.94
CA GLY A 126 43.83 -13.97 -56.96
C GLY A 126 44.63 -14.97 -56.12
N THR A 127 45.96 -14.82 -56.01
CA THR A 127 46.78 -15.73 -55.20
C THR A 127 46.47 -15.55 -53.66
N CYS A 128 46.24 -14.33 -53.20
CA CYS A 128 45.82 -14.05 -51.82
C CYS A 128 44.37 -14.47 -51.60
N ALA A 129 43.50 -14.33 -52.59
CA ALA A 129 42.12 -14.78 -52.48
C ALA A 129 42.02 -16.32 -52.31
N ASP A 130 42.81 -17.09 -53.09
CA ASP A 130 42.88 -18.55 -52.97
C ASP A 130 43.42 -18.99 -51.60
N GLU A 131 44.41 -18.27 -51.08
CA GLU A 131 44.96 -18.53 -49.73
C GLU A 131 43.97 -18.18 -48.63
N ALA A 132 43.27 -17.06 -48.75
CA ALA A 132 42.20 -16.62 -47.83
C ALA A 132 41.06 -17.66 -47.79
N LEU A 133 40.62 -18.19 -48.93
CA LEU A 133 39.60 -19.25 -48.99
C LEU A 133 40.04 -20.53 -48.25
N ARG A 134 41.33 -20.93 -48.45
CA ARG A 134 41.88 -22.11 -47.76
C ARG A 134 41.95 -21.91 -46.24
N LEU A 135 42.38 -20.71 -45.81
CA LEU A 135 42.42 -20.38 -44.35
C LEU A 135 41.03 -20.34 -43.74
N ARG A 136 40.05 -19.74 -44.43
CA ARG A 136 38.65 -19.75 -43.96
C ARG A 136 38.07 -21.16 -43.88
N GLY A 137 38.37 -21.99 -44.87
CA GLY A 137 37.98 -23.43 -44.87
C GLY A 137 38.59 -24.16 -43.64
N ALA A 138 39.88 -23.92 -43.37
CA ALA A 138 40.55 -24.48 -42.20
C ALA A 138 39.96 -24.01 -40.88
N VAL A 139 39.66 -22.68 -40.74
CA VAL A 139 38.98 -22.12 -39.58
C VAL A 139 37.59 -22.70 -39.41
N GLY A 140 36.84 -22.91 -40.48
CA GLY A 140 35.54 -23.57 -40.47
C GLY A 140 35.58 -25.01 -39.93
N LEU A 141 36.70 -25.73 -40.14
CA LEU A 141 36.88 -27.06 -39.55
C LEU A 141 37.21 -27.03 -38.04
N LEU A 142 37.76 -25.93 -37.56
CA LEU A 142 38.08 -25.72 -36.14
C LEU A 142 36.84 -25.27 -35.34
N GLN A 143 35.94 -24.58 -35.99
CA GLN A 143 34.68 -24.16 -35.39
C GLN A 143 33.64 -25.26 -35.58
N ARG A 144 33.08 -25.74 -34.49
CA ARG A 144 31.87 -26.59 -34.56
C ARG A 144 30.79 -25.74 -35.24
N PRO A 145 30.05 -26.30 -36.20
CA PRO A 145 28.86 -25.62 -36.73
C PRO A 145 27.85 -25.53 -35.59
N GLU A 146 27.93 -24.43 -34.86
CA GLU A 146 26.87 -24.11 -33.92
C GLU A 146 25.63 -23.74 -34.71
N SER A 147 24.52 -24.38 -34.40
CA SER A 147 23.23 -24.01 -34.98
C SER A 147 22.98 -22.53 -34.70
N LEU A 148 22.77 -21.75 -35.76
CA LEU A 148 22.31 -20.36 -35.61
C LEU A 148 20.88 -20.28 -35.09
N ASP A 149 20.18 -21.42 -35.01
CA ASP A 149 18.86 -21.51 -34.41
C ASP A 149 19.01 -21.36 -32.91
N LEU A 150 18.39 -20.32 -32.39
CA LEU A 150 18.30 -20.10 -30.94
C LEU A 150 17.61 -21.31 -30.31
N ASP A 151 18.19 -21.83 -29.22
CA ASP A 151 17.55 -22.86 -28.41
C ASP A 151 16.13 -22.40 -28.03
N PRO A 152 15.09 -23.16 -28.45
CA PRO A 152 13.70 -22.81 -28.13
C PRO A 152 13.45 -22.61 -26.62
N GLY A 153 14.22 -23.26 -25.77
CA GLY A 153 14.18 -23.13 -24.33
C GLY A 153 14.93 -21.90 -23.78
N LEU A 154 15.71 -21.18 -24.58
CA LEU A 154 16.55 -20.08 -24.11
C LEU A 154 15.70 -18.97 -23.46
N ARG A 155 14.59 -18.58 -24.11
CA ARG A 155 13.67 -17.57 -23.58
C ARG A 155 13.14 -17.97 -22.20
N THR A 156 12.68 -19.21 -22.07
CA THR A 156 12.16 -19.74 -20.80
C THR A 156 13.24 -19.70 -19.73
N ARG A 157 14.46 -20.22 -20.01
CA ARG A 157 15.58 -20.19 -19.05
C ARG A 157 15.99 -18.79 -18.62
N VAL A 158 16.00 -17.84 -19.56
CA VAL A 158 16.30 -16.42 -19.24
C VAL A 158 15.21 -15.81 -18.38
N LEU A 159 13.94 -16.04 -18.72
CA LEU A 159 12.82 -15.54 -17.92
C LEU A 159 12.81 -16.15 -16.52
N ASP A 160 12.98 -17.48 -16.42
CA ASP A 160 13.06 -18.17 -15.13
C ASP A 160 14.22 -17.63 -14.29
N GLY A 161 15.41 -17.50 -14.88
CA GLY A 161 16.56 -16.94 -14.19
C GLY A 161 16.40 -15.44 -13.79
N CYS A 162 15.60 -14.68 -14.52
CA CYS A 162 15.24 -13.31 -14.14
C CYS A 162 14.20 -13.29 -13.00
N LEU A 163 13.20 -14.17 -13.06
CA LEU A 163 12.15 -14.27 -12.05
C LEU A 163 12.70 -14.83 -10.73
N ASP A 164 13.63 -15.77 -10.76
CA ASP A 164 14.30 -16.31 -9.57
C ASP A 164 15.13 -15.24 -8.83
N ARG A 165 15.65 -14.25 -9.56
CA ARG A 165 16.44 -13.14 -9.01
C ARG A 165 15.61 -11.95 -8.58
N ARG A 166 14.40 -11.81 -9.10
CA ARG A 166 13.45 -10.76 -8.75
C ARG A 166 12.24 -11.40 -8.08
N PRO A 167 11.89 -10.99 -6.86
CA PRO A 167 10.61 -11.39 -6.31
C PRO A 167 9.51 -10.97 -7.30
N PRO A 168 8.56 -11.85 -7.64
CA PRO A 168 7.51 -11.58 -8.64
C PRO A 168 6.52 -10.49 -8.17
N ARG A 169 6.68 -9.99 -6.96
CA ARG A 169 5.89 -8.92 -6.36
C ARG A 169 6.76 -7.70 -6.12
N ILE A 170 6.24 -6.54 -6.51
CA ILE A 170 6.73 -5.27 -6.01
C ILE A 170 6.45 -5.29 -4.49
N PRO A 171 7.46 -5.08 -3.63
CA PRO A 171 7.25 -5.14 -2.19
C PRO A 171 6.34 -3.99 -1.76
N ILE A 172 5.14 -4.32 -1.29
CA ILE A 172 4.22 -3.36 -0.70
C ILE A 172 4.75 -2.97 0.69
N PRO A 173 4.87 -1.68 1.02
CA PRO A 173 5.24 -1.25 2.36
C PRO A 173 4.32 -1.87 3.43
N LYS A 174 4.89 -2.29 4.57
CA LYS A 174 4.11 -2.98 5.62
C LYS A 174 2.92 -2.16 6.15
N TRP A 175 2.98 -0.84 6.05
CA TRP A 175 1.91 0.05 6.46
C TRP A 175 0.80 0.16 5.42
N ALA A 176 1.06 -0.13 4.14
CA ALA A 176 0.07 -0.12 3.06
C ALA A 176 -0.59 -1.50 2.84
N THR A 177 -0.07 -2.59 3.44
CA THR A 177 -0.64 -3.94 3.27
C THR A 177 -2.09 -4.08 3.73
N PRO A 178 -2.59 -3.37 4.77
CA PRO A 178 -4.01 -3.42 5.10
C PRO A 178 -4.91 -2.91 3.98
N TYR A 179 -4.54 -1.79 3.36
CA TYR A 179 -5.32 -1.21 2.26
C TYR A 179 -5.36 -2.13 1.04
N ASP A 180 -4.21 -2.68 0.62
CA ASP A 180 -4.16 -3.67 -0.47
C ASP A 180 -5.04 -4.89 -0.19
N ALA A 181 -5.03 -5.40 1.04
CA ALA A 181 -5.83 -6.55 1.42
C ALA A 181 -7.33 -6.25 1.41
N GLU A 182 -7.76 -5.15 2.04
CA GLU A 182 -9.19 -4.85 2.17
C GLU A 182 -9.80 -4.41 0.83
N THR A 183 -9.07 -3.65 -0.01
CA THR A 183 -9.55 -3.32 -1.35
C THR A 183 -9.65 -4.55 -2.25
N ALA A 184 -8.74 -5.52 -2.12
CA ALA A 184 -8.82 -6.78 -2.87
C ALA A 184 -10.02 -7.62 -2.43
N ARG A 185 -10.31 -7.66 -1.12
CA ARG A 185 -11.46 -8.40 -0.57
C ARG A 185 -12.79 -7.77 -1.01
N LEU A 186 -12.90 -6.44 -0.91
CA LEU A 186 -14.09 -5.73 -1.38
C LEU A 186 -14.28 -5.90 -2.89
N ASP A 187 -13.20 -5.81 -3.69
CA ASP A 187 -13.29 -6.05 -5.13
C ASP A 187 -13.77 -7.47 -5.45
N ALA A 188 -13.31 -8.48 -4.69
CA ALA A 188 -13.76 -9.86 -4.86
C ALA A 188 -15.28 -10.00 -4.56
N LEU A 189 -15.77 -9.39 -3.48
CA LEU A 189 -17.20 -9.34 -3.17
C LEU A 189 -18.02 -8.73 -4.33
N LEU A 190 -17.57 -7.58 -4.83
CA LEU A 190 -18.27 -6.83 -5.88
C LEU A 190 -18.24 -7.52 -7.26
N GLN A 191 -17.34 -8.48 -7.49
CA GLN A 191 -17.26 -9.22 -8.75
C GLN A 191 -18.49 -10.11 -8.97
N ASP A 192 -19.03 -10.65 -7.89
CA ASP A 192 -20.16 -11.57 -7.93
C ASP A 192 -21.52 -10.86 -8.02
N PHE A 193 -21.53 -9.53 -7.94
CA PHE A 193 -22.76 -8.74 -7.92
C PHE A 193 -23.38 -8.56 -9.32
N GLY A 194 -24.67 -8.90 -9.42
CA GLY A 194 -25.53 -8.51 -10.52
C GLY A 194 -26.04 -7.07 -10.37
N ASP A 195 -26.85 -6.62 -11.32
CA ASP A 195 -27.37 -5.25 -11.34
C ASP A 195 -28.29 -4.94 -10.14
N ALA A 196 -28.98 -5.93 -9.59
CA ALA A 196 -29.84 -5.76 -8.43
C ALA A 196 -29.07 -5.41 -7.17
N GLU A 197 -27.97 -6.11 -6.92
CA GLU A 197 -27.10 -5.89 -5.76
C GLU A 197 -26.43 -4.52 -5.80
N TRP A 198 -26.04 -4.04 -6.99
CA TRP A 198 -25.46 -2.70 -7.14
C TRP A 198 -26.43 -1.58 -6.74
N HIS A 199 -27.72 -1.83 -6.79
CA HIS A 199 -28.78 -0.91 -6.39
C HIS A 199 -29.39 -1.24 -5.02
N ALA A 200 -28.89 -2.27 -4.34
CA ALA A 200 -29.34 -2.61 -2.99
C ALA A 200 -29.17 -1.41 -2.05
N PRO A 201 -30.16 -1.12 -1.19
CA PRO A 201 -30.12 0.00 -0.27
C PRO A 201 -29.14 -0.29 0.88
N VAL A 202 -28.13 0.55 1.03
CA VAL A 202 -27.16 0.52 2.12
C VAL A 202 -27.49 1.62 3.12
N ARG A 203 -27.36 1.33 4.42
CA ARG A 203 -27.50 2.29 5.50
C ARG A 203 -26.15 2.60 6.09
N LEU A 204 -25.58 3.76 5.80
CA LEU A 204 -24.41 4.30 6.48
C LEU A 204 -24.81 4.84 7.86
N ARG A 205 -24.00 4.57 8.89
CA ARG A 205 -24.26 4.95 10.29
C ARG A 205 -23.06 5.71 10.82
N TRP A 206 -23.27 6.70 11.68
CA TRP A 206 -22.21 7.42 12.40
C TRP A 206 -22.77 8.14 13.61
N PHE A 207 -21.90 8.65 14.45
CA PHE A 207 -22.27 9.50 15.58
C PHE A 207 -21.96 10.97 15.28
N ASP A 208 -22.97 11.83 15.45
CA ASP A 208 -22.80 13.27 15.41
C ASP A 208 -23.24 13.87 16.75
N ALA A 209 -22.29 14.49 17.45
CA ALA A 209 -22.51 15.14 18.74
C ALA A 209 -23.30 14.29 19.76
N ASP A 210 -22.95 13.03 19.93
CA ASP A 210 -23.58 12.03 20.80
C ASP A 210 -24.92 11.47 20.32
N GLU A 211 -25.38 11.82 19.13
CA GLU A 211 -26.58 11.28 18.52
C GLU A 211 -26.23 10.31 17.39
N ALA A 212 -26.90 9.14 17.38
CA ALA A 212 -26.78 8.19 16.28
C ALA A 212 -27.47 8.76 15.03
N THR A 213 -26.71 8.85 13.96
CA THR A 213 -27.16 9.40 12.68
C THR A 213 -27.01 8.35 11.59
N SER A 214 -27.84 8.40 10.57
CA SER A 214 -27.73 7.48 9.43
C SER A 214 -28.17 8.11 8.12
N ARG A 215 -27.62 7.58 7.03
CA ARG A 215 -28.02 7.96 5.66
C ARG A 215 -28.25 6.71 4.82
N ARG A 216 -29.27 6.74 3.99
CA ARG A 216 -29.50 5.69 2.99
C ARG A 216 -28.83 6.05 1.67
N THR A 217 -28.15 5.09 1.10
CA THR A 217 -27.52 5.15 -0.22
C THR A 217 -27.70 3.80 -0.91
N THR A 218 -26.93 3.51 -1.95
CA THR A 218 -26.88 2.20 -2.62
C THR A 218 -25.44 1.68 -2.55
N VAL A 219 -25.23 0.40 -2.87
CA VAL A 219 -23.88 -0.17 -3.02
C VAL A 219 -23.01 0.70 -3.94
N ALA A 220 -23.55 1.07 -5.11
CA ALA A 220 -22.84 1.96 -6.02
C ALA A 220 -22.54 3.35 -5.39
N GLY A 221 -23.45 3.85 -4.55
CA GLY A 221 -23.25 5.10 -3.81
C GLY A 221 -22.16 5.02 -2.76
N VAL A 222 -22.00 3.88 -2.07
CA VAL A 222 -20.87 3.60 -1.17
C VAL A 222 -19.56 3.54 -1.94
N MET A 223 -19.53 2.86 -3.07
CA MET A 223 -18.34 2.78 -3.91
C MET A 223 -17.91 4.16 -4.46
N ALA A 224 -18.88 5.02 -4.78
CA ALA A 224 -18.62 6.41 -5.17
C ALA A 224 -18.03 7.23 -4.01
N HIS A 225 -18.49 6.97 -2.78
CA HIS A 225 -17.89 7.56 -1.58
C HIS A 225 -16.44 7.11 -1.42
N LEU A 226 -16.15 5.81 -1.44
CA LEU A 226 -14.78 5.29 -1.33
C LEU A 226 -13.87 5.87 -2.42
N LEU A 227 -14.30 5.87 -3.69
CA LEU A 227 -13.55 6.48 -4.79
C LEU A 227 -13.20 7.94 -4.51
N SER A 228 -14.17 8.73 -4.06
CA SER A 228 -13.97 10.16 -3.84
C SER A 228 -13.04 10.45 -2.66
N VAL A 229 -13.12 9.67 -1.58
CA VAL A 229 -12.31 9.88 -0.38
C VAL A 229 -10.89 9.33 -0.54
N ASP A 230 -10.69 8.19 -1.20
CA ASP A 230 -9.37 7.68 -1.56
C ASP A 230 -8.59 8.68 -2.45
N GLY A 231 -9.29 9.55 -3.16
CA GLY A 231 -8.71 10.66 -3.90
C GLY A 231 -7.88 11.64 -3.06
N LEU A 232 -8.10 11.74 -1.74
CA LEU A 232 -7.24 12.52 -0.84
C LEU A 232 -5.80 11.99 -0.85
N VAL A 233 -5.66 10.67 -0.78
CA VAL A 233 -4.36 10.01 -0.83
C VAL A 233 -3.76 10.09 -2.24
N ALA A 234 -4.59 9.93 -3.28
CA ALA A 234 -4.15 10.06 -4.67
C ALA A 234 -3.50 11.41 -4.94
N VAL A 235 -4.19 12.49 -4.59
CA VAL A 235 -3.68 13.87 -4.75
C VAL A 235 -2.39 14.09 -3.95
N ALA A 236 -2.32 13.62 -2.70
CA ALA A 236 -1.11 13.72 -1.88
C ALA A 236 0.09 12.99 -2.50
N LEU A 237 -0.16 11.90 -3.24
CA LEU A 237 0.87 11.14 -3.98
C LEU A 237 1.19 11.74 -5.36
N GLY A 238 0.52 12.83 -5.77
CA GLY A 238 0.70 13.46 -7.06
C GLY A 238 0.01 12.73 -8.22
N LEU A 239 -0.97 11.90 -7.91
CA LEU A 239 -1.85 11.26 -8.88
C LEU A 239 -3.04 12.19 -9.21
N ASP A 240 -3.70 11.93 -10.32
CA ASP A 240 -4.90 12.66 -10.73
C ASP A 240 -6.03 12.46 -9.70
N ASP A 241 -6.81 13.52 -9.47
CA ASP A 241 -7.99 13.43 -8.62
C ASP A 241 -9.12 12.70 -9.38
N PRO A 242 -9.67 11.59 -8.86
CA PRO A 242 -10.70 10.81 -9.55
C PRO A 242 -12.01 11.57 -9.74
N ILE A 243 -12.24 12.61 -8.95
CA ILE A 243 -13.46 13.44 -9.03
C ILE A 243 -13.23 14.77 -9.79
N GLY A 244 -12.03 14.95 -10.36
CA GLY A 244 -11.64 16.16 -11.07
C GLY A 244 -11.40 17.36 -10.14
N GLU A 245 -11.78 18.56 -10.57
CA GLU A 245 -11.63 19.75 -9.73
C GLU A 245 -12.59 19.71 -8.53
N VAL A 246 -12.02 19.58 -7.34
CA VAL A 246 -12.78 19.65 -6.09
C VAL A 246 -13.00 21.11 -5.73
N PRO A 247 -14.23 21.52 -5.41
CA PRO A 247 -14.49 22.86 -4.92
C PRO A 247 -13.62 23.18 -3.69
N ALA A 248 -13.04 24.37 -3.63
CA ALA A 248 -12.15 24.79 -2.55
C ALA A 248 -12.82 24.78 -1.15
N ASP A 249 -14.13 24.77 -1.11
CA ASP A 249 -14.97 24.69 0.09
C ASP A 249 -15.30 23.24 0.52
N ALA A 250 -14.83 22.24 -0.22
CA ALA A 250 -15.09 20.81 0.04
C ALA A 250 -13.80 19.97 0.23
N PRO A 251 -12.82 20.41 1.05
CA PRO A 251 -11.56 19.67 1.22
C PRO A 251 -11.70 18.44 2.12
N THR A 252 -12.83 18.27 2.81
CA THR A 252 -13.07 17.15 3.75
C THR A 252 -13.60 15.92 3.01
N PRO A 253 -13.44 14.71 3.58
CA PRO A 253 -14.01 13.49 3.04
C PRO A 253 -15.51 13.62 2.71
N ALA A 254 -16.28 14.18 3.63
CA ALA A 254 -17.70 14.45 3.45
C ALA A 254 -17.98 15.42 2.29
N GLY A 255 -17.23 16.51 2.23
CA GLY A 255 -17.34 17.52 1.16
C GLY A 255 -17.05 16.92 -0.21
N ARG A 256 -16.03 16.08 -0.32
CA ARG A 256 -15.66 15.37 -1.56
C ARG A 256 -16.77 14.42 -2.02
N THR A 257 -17.32 13.65 -1.10
CA THR A 257 -18.43 12.74 -1.38
C THR A 257 -19.66 13.51 -1.90
N GLU A 258 -20.02 14.61 -1.26
CA GLU A 258 -21.12 15.48 -1.70
C GLU A 258 -20.84 16.16 -3.04
N ALA A 259 -19.59 16.55 -3.28
CA ALA A 259 -19.17 17.12 -4.57
C ALA A 259 -19.33 16.09 -5.69
N TYR A 260 -18.90 14.85 -5.46
CA TYR A 260 -19.08 13.76 -6.41
C TYR A 260 -20.56 13.49 -6.71
N TRP A 261 -21.39 13.37 -5.68
CA TRP A 261 -22.83 13.10 -5.87
C TRP A 261 -23.56 14.26 -6.55
N ARG A 262 -23.19 15.50 -6.27
CA ARG A 262 -23.77 16.68 -6.95
C ARG A 262 -23.29 16.81 -8.40
N GLY A 263 -22.03 16.47 -8.66
CA GLY A 263 -21.46 16.50 -10.01
C GLY A 263 -21.95 15.38 -10.91
N SER A 264 -22.41 14.28 -10.34
CA SER A 264 -22.94 13.13 -11.07
C SER A 264 -24.34 13.45 -11.58
N HIS A 265 -24.52 13.50 -12.90
CA HIS A 265 -25.82 13.75 -13.53
C HIS A 265 -26.81 12.58 -13.34
N PHE A 266 -26.29 11.40 -13.01
CA PHE A 266 -27.05 10.18 -12.77
C PHE A 266 -26.59 9.54 -11.45
N PRO A 267 -27.48 8.79 -10.77
CA PRO A 267 -27.09 8.00 -9.61
C PRO A 267 -25.91 7.08 -9.97
N PRO A 268 -24.95 6.86 -9.05
CA PRO A 268 -23.87 5.91 -9.26
C PRO A 268 -24.40 4.52 -9.63
N THR A 269 -23.72 3.84 -10.53
CA THR A 269 -24.02 2.48 -10.97
C THR A 269 -22.78 1.59 -10.84
N ARG A 270 -22.90 0.32 -11.23
CA ARG A 270 -21.75 -0.62 -11.25
C ARG A 270 -20.51 -0.08 -11.99
N SER A 271 -20.68 0.90 -12.87
CA SER A 271 -19.55 1.53 -13.59
C SER A 271 -18.53 2.22 -12.67
N VAL A 272 -18.90 2.56 -11.42
CA VAL A 272 -17.99 3.16 -10.44
C VAL A 272 -16.91 2.18 -9.96
N ARG A 273 -17.13 0.85 -10.07
CA ARG A 273 -16.17 -0.16 -9.60
C ARG A 273 -14.83 -0.06 -10.30
N ASN A 274 -14.81 0.06 -11.63
CA ASN A 274 -13.55 0.08 -12.38
C ASN A 274 -12.68 1.29 -12.02
N PRO A 275 -13.14 2.55 -12.04
CA PRO A 275 -12.37 3.69 -11.58
C PRO A 275 -11.84 3.54 -10.16
N TRP A 276 -12.67 3.04 -9.23
CA TRP A 276 -12.23 2.79 -7.85
C TRP A 276 -11.13 1.73 -7.78
N ARG A 277 -11.27 0.63 -8.54
CA ARG A 277 -10.28 -0.43 -8.55
C ARG A 277 -8.96 0.01 -9.21
N GLU A 278 -9.03 0.74 -10.29
CA GLU A 278 -7.86 1.35 -10.95
C GLU A 278 -7.13 2.29 -9.98
N GLN A 279 -7.86 3.20 -9.33
CA GLN A 279 -7.30 4.09 -8.31
C GLN A 279 -6.63 3.31 -7.18
N SER A 280 -7.29 2.30 -6.62
CA SER A 280 -6.74 1.51 -5.52
C SER A 280 -5.44 0.80 -5.92
N HIS A 281 -5.34 0.29 -7.15
CA HIS A 281 -4.12 -0.28 -7.70
C HIS A 281 -3.02 0.77 -7.87
N ASP A 282 -3.36 1.95 -8.38
CA ASP A 282 -2.39 3.02 -8.59
C ASP A 282 -1.84 3.55 -7.27
N LEU A 283 -2.67 3.67 -6.22
CA LEU A 283 -2.23 4.00 -4.87
C LEU A 283 -1.22 2.97 -4.35
N VAL A 284 -1.58 1.68 -4.35
CA VAL A 284 -0.70 0.60 -3.89
C VAL A 284 0.59 0.55 -4.71
N ARG A 285 0.50 0.69 -6.02
CA ARG A 285 1.64 0.70 -6.92
C ARG A 285 2.57 1.87 -6.64
N THR A 286 2.01 3.08 -6.50
CA THR A 286 2.80 4.29 -6.27
C THR A 286 3.56 4.22 -4.95
N VAL A 287 2.90 3.83 -3.84
CA VAL A 287 3.58 3.69 -2.54
C VAL A 287 4.61 2.57 -2.54
N SER A 288 4.43 1.53 -3.36
CA SER A 288 5.42 0.45 -3.51
C SER A 288 6.68 0.91 -4.23
N PHE A 289 6.57 1.84 -5.17
CA PHE A 289 7.72 2.39 -5.89
C PHE A 289 8.42 3.55 -5.17
N THR A 290 7.67 4.35 -4.40
CA THR A 290 8.24 5.50 -3.67
C THR A 290 9.06 5.08 -2.44
N GLY A 291 8.86 3.86 -1.95
CA GLY A 291 9.62 3.29 -0.84
C GLY A 291 9.14 3.71 0.55
N GLY A 292 9.81 3.18 1.59
CA GLY A 292 9.35 3.30 2.98
C GLY A 292 9.33 4.73 3.56
N THR A 293 10.12 5.65 3.02
CA THR A 293 10.19 7.05 3.49
C THR A 293 8.99 7.89 3.08
N SER A 294 8.23 7.46 2.07
CA SER A 294 6.99 8.16 1.66
C SER A 294 5.89 8.13 2.71
N GLY A 295 5.97 7.22 3.69
CA GLY A 295 4.99 7.11 4.77
C GLY A 295 4.79 8.38 5.61
N GLU A 296 5.77 9.30 5.62
CA GLU A 296 5.71 10.57 6.36
C GLU A 296 5.10 11.72 5.53
N LEU A 297 4.73 11.49 4.27
CA LEU A 297 4.05 12.49 3.46
C LEU A 297 2.72 12.89 4.12
N THR A 298 2.46 14.18 4.20
CA THR A 298 1.22 14.68 4.82
C THR A 298 0.05 14.57 3.86
N VAL A 299 -1.02 13.93 4.29
CA VAL A 299 -2.31 13.86 3.59
C VAL A 299 -3.31 14.76 4.31
N PRO A 300 -3.83 15.83 3.67
CA PRO A 300 -4.81 16.73 4.29
C PRO A 300 -6.22 16.14 4.23
N TYR A 301 -6.95 16.24 5.35
CA TYR A 301 -8.36 15.83 5.49
C TYR A 301 -9.30 17.03 5.72
N GLY A 302 -8.86 18.22 5.40
CA GLY A 302 -9.55 19.46 5.68
C GLY A 302 -9.11 20.05 7.02
N ASP A 303 -9.79 19.72 8.09
CA ASP A 303 -9.54 20.29 9.43
C ASP A 303 -8.30 19.67 10.13
N PHE A 304 -7.82 18.54 9.67
CA PHE A 304 -6.65 17.86 10.18
C PHE A 304 -5.85 17.20 9.06
N SER A 305 -4.73 16.61 9.38
CA SER A 305 -3.91 15.85 8.44
C SER A 305 -3.35 14.60 9.09
N LEU A 306 -3.11 13.58 8.28
CA LEU A 306 -2.44 12.34 8.67
C LEU A 306 -1.16 12.15 7.88
N PRO A 307 -0.13 11.52 8.44
CA PRO A 307 0.95 10.99 7.62
C PRO A 307 0.42 9.89 6.70
N LEU A 308 1.01 9.72 5.53
CA LEU A 308 0.53 8.80 4.50
C LEU A 308 0.35 7.36 5.01
N HIS A 309 1.25 6.90 5.89
CA HIS A 309 1.13 5.55 6.46
C HIS A 309 -0.14 5.39 7.30
N ASP A 310 -0.56 6.42 8.05
CA ASP A 310 -1.81 6.43 8.81
C ASP A 310 -3.02 6.67 7.90
N ALA A 311 -2.88 7.54 6.88
CA ALA A 311 -3.94 7.77 5.91
C ALA A 311 -4.29 6.49 5.12
N MET A 312 -3.29 5.71 4.70
CA MET A 312 -3.54 4.41 4.04
C MET A 312 -4.21 3.41 4.96
N LEU A 313 -3.90 3.46 6.26
CA LEU A 313 -4.53 2.58 7.25
C LEU A 313 -5.97 3.01 7.54
N ASP A 314 -6.24 4.31 7.59
CA ASP A 314 -7.56 4.89 7.68
C ASP A 314 -8.43 4.50 6.47
N ARG A 315 -7.87 4.57 5.25
CA ARG A 315 -8.58 4.11 4.04
C ARG A 315 -8.84 2.60 4.05
N ALA A 316 -7.95 1.80 4.63
CA ALA A 316 -8.17 0.37 4.82
C ALA A 316 -9.33 0.10 5.78
N PHE A 317 -9.42 0.85 6.88
CA PHE A 317 -10.50 0.77 7.84
C PHE A 317 -11.85 1.12 7.20
N GLU A 318 -11.94 2.24 6.49
CA GLU A 318 -13.14 2.66 5.76
C GLU A 318 -13.57 1.63 4.70
N CYS A 319 -12.60 1.08 3.96
CA CYS A 319 -12.87 0.05 2.96
C CYS A 319 -13.49 -1.20 3.59
N TRP A 320 -12.98 -1.64 4.74
CA TRP A 320 -13.54 -2.78 5.45
C TRP A 320 -14.93 -2.50 6.03
N VAL A 321 -15.10 -1.38 6.76
CA VAL A 321 -16.40 -1.02 7.38
C VAL A 321 -17.49 -0.90 6.32
N HIS A 322 -17.20 -0.24 5.21
CA HIS A 322 -18.17 -0.11 4.13
C HIS A 322 -18.38 -1.41 3.35
N ALA A 323 -17.41 -2.32 3.32
CA ALA A 323 -17.61 -3.66 2.81
C ALA A 323 -18.57 -4.47 3.70
N GLU A 324 -18.53 -4.30 5.03
CA GLU A 324 -19.53 -4.86 5.97
C GLU A 324 -20.92 -4.27 5.71
N ASP A 325 -21.05 -2.94 5.56
CA ASP A 325 -22.32 -2.29 5.23
C ASP A 325 -22.92 -2.82 3.92
N ILE A 326 -22.08 -3.03 2.90
CA ILE A 326 -22.49 -3.60 1.62
C ILE A 326 -22.92 -5.06 1.78
N ALA A 327 -22.13 -5.86 2.49
CA ALA A 327 -22.39 -7.28 2.72
C ALA A 327 -23.67 -7.48 3.51
N GLU A 328 -23.93 -6.66 4.57
CA GLU A 328 -25.21 -6.64 5.30
C GLU A 328 -26.39 -6.34 4.36
N ALA A 329 -26.24 -5.39 3.44
CA ALA A 329 -27.31 -5.00 2.53
C ALA A 329 -27.69 -6.07 1.50
N VAL A 330 -26.78 -6.99 1.18
CA VAL A 330 -27.00 -8.08 0.20
C VAL A 330 -27.03 -9.47 0.85
N ASP A 331 -27.06 -9.53 2.19
CA ASP A 331 -27.08 -10.78 2.98
C ASP A 331 -25.92 -11.72 2.62
N TYR A 332 -24.70 -11.17 2.55
CA TYR A 332 -23.48 -11.90 2.25
C TYR A 332 -22.56 -11.96 3.47
N PRO A 333 -21.97 -13.13 3.82
CA PRO A 333 -21.05 -13.22 4.95
C PRO A 333 -19.74 -12.50 4.64
N TYR A 334 -19.30 -11.60 5.55
CA TYR A 334 -18.07 -10.86 5.39
C TYR A 334 -17.22 -10.93 6.67
N GLU A 335 -16.05 -11.55 6.55
CA GLU A 335 -15.16 -11.77 7.68
C GLU A 335 -14.39 -10.50 8.08
N PRO A 336 -14.03 -10.32 9.36
CA PRO A 336 -13.16 -9.24 9.78
C PRO A 336 -11.79 -9.27 9.10
N PRO A 337 -11.00 -8.18 9.15
CA PRO A 337 -9.61 -8.15 8.70
C PRO A 337 -8.75 -9.18 9.44
N SER A 338 -7.61 -9.54 8.85
CA SER A 338 -6.65 -10.38 9.56
C SER A 338 -6.28 -9.75 10.91
N PRO A 339 -5.99 -10.56 11.95
CA PRO A 339 -5.68 -10.05 13.30
C PRO A 339 -4.60 -8.96 13.33
N ARG A 340 -3.60 -9.11 12.45
CA ARG A 340 -2.52 -8.13 12.32
C ARG A 340 -2.98 -6.80 11.72
N HIS A 341 -3.90 -6.84 10.76
CA HIS A 341 -4.47 -5.63 10.14
C HIS A 341 -5.44 -4.96 11.10
N LEU A 342 -6.29 -5.74 11.76
CA LEU A 342 -7.22 -5.27 12.77
C LEU A 342 -6.49 -4.54 13.92
N ASN A 343 -5.41 -5.12 14.45
CA ASN A 343 -4.58 -4.49 15.48
C ASN A 343 -4.05 -3.11 15.05
N LYS A 344 -3.60 -2.98 13.81
CA LYS A 344 -3.12 -1.68 13.30
C LYS A 344 -4.24 -0.64 13.18
N MET A 345 -5.44 -1.06 12.75
CA MET A 345 -6.60 -0.18 12.66
C MET A 345 -7.03 0.30 14.06
N ILE A 346 -7.06 -0.61 15.02
CA ILE A 346 -7.29 -0.29 16.44
C ILE A 346 -6.24 0.69 16.96
N ASP A 347 -4.96 0.41 16.72
CA ASP A 347 -3.86 1.28 17.16
C ASP A 347 -3.99 2.70 16.58
N LEU A 348 -4.36 2.85 15.31
CA LEU A 348 -4.63 4.16 14.72
C LEU A 348 -5.77 4.86 15.45
N GLY A 349 -6.91 4.19 15.61
CA GLY A 349 -8.06 4.75 16.33
C GLY A 349 -7.70 5.20 17.74
N VAL A 350 -7.01 4.36 18.50
CA VAL A 350 -6.58 4.66 19.86
C VAL A 350 -5.63 5.87 19.93
N ARG A 351 -4.66 5.97 19.01
CA ARG A 351 -3.75 7.12 18.93
C ARG A 351 -4.47 8.44 18.65
N MET A 352 -5.62 8.40 17.99
CA MET A 352 -6.43 9.59 17.73
C MET A 352 -7.30 10.03 18.92
N LEU A 353 -7.63 9.13 19.86
CA LEU A 353 -8.56 9.41 20.96
C LEU A 353 -8.20 10.64 21.81
N PRO A 354 -6.92 10.89 22.19
CA PRO A 354 -6.60 12.09 23.00
C PRO A 354 -6.94 13.40 22.29
N ALA A 355 -6.74 13.47 20.99
CA ALA A 355 -7.09 14.65 20.17
C ALA A 355 -8.62 14.80 20.06
N VAL A 356 -9.34 13.71 19.83
CA VAL A 356 -10.81 13.69 19.77
C VAL A 356 -11.42 14.09 21.11
N LEU A 357 -10.89 13.59 22.24
CA LEU A 357 -11.30 14.01 23.58
C LEU A 357 -11.13 15.52 23.79
N ALA A 358 -10.00 16.07 23.37
CA ALA A 358 -9.75 17.51 23.48
C ALA A 358 -10.74 18.33 22.63
N GLU A 359 -11.07 17.86 21.43
CA GLU A 359 -12.05 18.51 20.57
C GLU A 359 -13.48 18.42 21.13
N ARG A 360 -13.86 17.26 21.66
CA ARG A 360 -15.15 17.07 22.34
C ARG A 360 -15.31 17.99 23.53
N ARG A 361 -14.24 18.19 24.32
CA ARG A 361 -14.23 19.17 25.42
C ARG A 361 -14.45 20.59 24.97
N LYS A 362 -13.81 21.00 23.89
CA LYS A 362 -14.03 22.34 23.32
C LYS A 362 -15.50 22.57 22.95
N LYS A 363 -16.18 21.50 22.52
CA LYS A 363 -17.60 21.50 22.15
C LYS A 363 -18.53 21.32 23.39
N GLY A 364 -18.00 21.11 24.56
CA GLY A 364 -18.79 20.86 25.77
C GLY A 364 -19.41 19.46 25.87
N LEU A 365 -18.91 18.50 25.06
CA LEU A 365 -19.40 17.12 24.93
C LEU A 365 -18.62 16.10 25.79
N ALA A 366 -17.63 16.55 26.53
CA ALA A 366 -16.84 15.73 27.46
C ALA A 366 -16.52 16.51 28.72
N ALA A 367 -16.21 15.78 29.80
CA ALA A 367 -15.88 16.37 31.10
C ALA A 367 -14.65 17.30 30.97
N PRO A 368 -14.62 18.41 31.75
CA PRO A 368 -13.46 19.29 31.74
C PRO A 368 -12.19 18.55 32.17
N ALA A 369 -11.05 18.92 31.59
CA ALA A 369 -9.76 18.40 32.04
C ALA A 369 -9.50 18.74 33.53
N HIS A 370 -8.90 17.81 34.26
CA HIS A 370 -8.65 17.96 35.71
C HIS A 370 -7.54 18.96 36.03
N GLY A 371 -6.74 19.37 35.05
CA GLY A 371 -5.68 20.36 35.20
C GLY A 371 -5.98 21.67 34.52
N ARG A 372 -5.85 22.80 35.21
CA ARG A 372 -5.96 24.15 34.61
C ARG A 372 -4.63 24.72 34.13
N HIS A 373 -3.54 23.94 34.22
CA HIS A 373 -2.20 24.38 33.87
C HIS A 373 -1.74 23.74 32.59
N LEU A 374 -0.97 24.51 31.81
CA LEU A 374 -0.24 23.97 30.68
C LEU A 374 0.70 22.86 31.17
N VAL A 375 0.53 21.68 30.61
CA VAL A 375 1.36 20.51 30.93
C VAL A 375 2.46 20.39 29.88
N PRO A 376 3.75 20.21 30.29
CA PRO A 376 4.81 19.93 29.34
C PRO A 376 4.48 18.69 28.51
N ALA A 377 4.78 18.74 27.22
CA ALA A 377 4.60 17.59 26.33
C ALA A 377 5.41 16.37 26.82
N GLY A 378 4.79 15.20 26.75
CA GLY A 378 5.41 13.94 27.20
C GLY A 378 5.34 13.69 28.71
N ARG A 379 4.66 14.53 29.49
CA ARG A 379 4.44 14.26 30.93
C ARG A 379 3.38 13.16 31.10
N PRO A 380 3.58 12.18 32.01
CA PRO A 380 2.55 11.23 32.39
C PRO A 380 1.30 11.92 32.90
N GLY A 381 0.12 11.57 32.38
CA GLY A 381 -1.18 12.13 32.74
C GLY A 381 -2.15 11.06 33.23
N ARG A 382 -3.30 11.50 33.76
CA ARG A 382 -4.43 10.61 34.07
C ARG A 382 -4.74 9.79 32.83
N SER A 383 -4.87 8.48 32.99
CA SER A 383 -5.00 7.57 31.88
C SER A 383 -6.16 6.60 32.08
N LEU A 384 -6.78 6.23 30.94
CA LEU A 384 -7.64 5.08 30.85
C LEU A 384 -6.85 3.95 30.19
N ARG A 385 -6.87 2.77 30.82
CA ARG A 385 -6.38 1.55 30.17
C ARG A 385 -7.47 0.97 29.28
N LEU A 386 -7.17 0.87 28.00
CA LEU A 386 -8.00 0.18 27.01
C LEU A 386 -7.37 -1.17 26.73
N GLU A 387 -8.06 -2.24 27.06
CA GLU A 387 -7.70 -3.62 26.76
C GLU A 387 -8.60 -4.14 25.64
N ILE A 388 -7.99 -4.53 24.54
CA ILE A 388 -8.71 -5.14 23.43
C ILE A 388 -8.43 -6.63 23.47
N GLU A 389 -9.50 -7.40 23.62
CA GLU A 389 -9.46 -8.86 23.72
C GLU A 389 -9.50 -9.52 22.32
N GLY A 390 -9.13 -10.78 22.26
CA GLY A 390 -9.26 -11.60 21.06
C GLY A 390 -8.14 -11.45 20.05
N LEU A 391 -8.44 -11.81 18.82
CA LEU A 391 -7.48 -11.80 17.72
C LEU A 391 -7.10 -10.37 17.31
N GLY A 392 -5.81 -10.05 17.36
CA GLY A 392 -5.30 -8.72 17.05
C GLY A 392 -5.40 -7.73 18.22
N GLY A 393 -5.75 -8.21 19.40
CA GLY A 393 -5.87 -7.42 20.61
C GLY A 393 -4.55 -6.82 21.11
N GLY A 394 -4.66 -6.02 22.15
CA GLY A 394 -3.53 -5.33 22.77
C GLY A 394 -4.00 -4.46 23.92
N GLU A 395 -3.06 -3.75 24.55
CA GLU A 395 -3.33 -2.86 25.68
C GLU A 395 -2.75 -1.47 25.40
N TRP A 396 -3.54 -0.44 25.63
CA TRP A 396 -3.16 0.95 25.44
C TRP A 396 -3.51 1.80 26.64
N LEU A 397 -2.66 2.76 26.95
CA LEU A 397 -2.89 3.75 27.98
C LEU A 397 -3.20 5.10 27.31
N ILE A 398 -4.46 5.53 27.42
CA ILE A 398 -4.99 6.72 26.75
C ILE A 398 -4.91 7.90 27.75
N PRO A 399 -4.10 8.95 27.46
CA PRO A 399 -4.08 10.14 28.28
C PRO A 399 -5.41 10.89 28.17
N LEU A 400 -5.99 11.24 29.32
CA LEU A 400 -7.34 11.77 29.38
C LEU A 400 -7.40 13.29 29.31
N ASP A 401 -6.45 14.00 29.88
CA ASP A 401 -6.58 15.44 30.11
C ASP A 401 -5.99 16.31 29.00
N SER A 402 -4.94 15.83 28.33
CA SER A 402 -4.29 16.54 27.24
C SER A 402 -3.71 15.59 26.17
N PRO A 403 -3.84 15.91 24.88
CA PRO A 403 -3.16 15.13 23.83
C PRO A 403 -1.62 15.28 23.84
N ALA A 404 -1.08 16.24 24.62
CA ALA A 404 0.36 16.40 24.80
C ALA A 404 0.93 15.50 25.92
N GLU A 405 0.07 14.90 26.75
CA GLU A 405 0.45 13.95 27.80
C GLU A 405 0.71 12.56 27.19
N VAL A 406 1.43 11.72 27.95
CA VAL A 406 1.59 10.30 27.64
C VAL A 406 0.78 9.47 28.62
N GLY A 407 0.28 8.33 28.14
CA GLY A 407 -0.42 7.37 28.99
C GLY A 407 0.49 6.80 30.06
N SER A 408 -0.05 6.59 31.27
CA SER A 408 0.71 6.12 32.44
C SER A 408 -0.11 5.15 33.25
N ALA A 409 0.43 3.96 33.49
CA ALA A 409 -0.19 2.97 34.39
C ALA A 409 -0.21 3.42 35.83
N GLU A 410 0.73 4.28 36.28
CA GLU A 410 0.74 4.84 37.63
C GLU A 410 -0.40 5.84 37.87
N HIS A 411 -0.93 6.41 36.77
CA HIS A 411 -2.02 7.38 36.80
C HIS A 411 -3.31 6.83 36.19
N GLU A 412 -3.42 5.50 36.11
CA GLU A 412 -4.64 4.83 35.65
C GLU A 412 -5.81 5.15 36.57
N VAL A 413 -6.91 5.64 36.00
CA VAL A 413 -8.15 5.97 36.72
C VAL A 413 -9.33 5.12 36.29
N ALA A 414 -9.23 4.48 35.14
CA ALA A 414 -10.27 3.63 34.60
C ALA A 414 -9.67 2.54 33.70
N HIS A 415 -10.40 1.45 33.56
CA HIS A 415 -10.09 0.32 32.67
C HIS A 415 -11.34 -0.05 31.88
N VAL A 416 -11.16 -0.24 30.58
CA VAL A 416 -12.19 -0.71 29.66
C VAL A 416 -11.62 -1.89 28.87
N ALA A 417 -12.37 -3.00 28.85
CA ALA A 417 -12.02 -4.20 28.06
C ALA A 417 -13.15 -4.51 27.09
N LEU A 418 -12.86 -4.67 25.79
CA LEU A 418 -13.84 -5.04 24.76
C LEU A 418 -13.17 -5.79 23.61
N ASP A 419 -14.01 -6.47 22.80
CA ASP A 419 -13.55 -7.17 21.60
C ASP A 419 -13.03 -6.20 20.52
N GLY A 420 -12.06 -6.65 19.74
CA GLY A 420 -11.44 -5.82 18.71
C GLY A 420 -12.36 -5.42 17.56
N VAL A 421 -13.25 -6.30 17.13
CA VAL A 421 -14.26 -6.00 16.09
C VAL A 421 -15.28 -5.01 16.66
N GLU A 422 -15.73 -5.22 17.89
CA GLU A 422 -16.66 -4.31 18.57
C GLU A 422 -16.07 -2.91 18.76
N PHE A 423 -14.79 -2.80 19.12
CA PHE A 423 -14.11 -1.49 19.15
C PHE A 423 -14.13 -0.80 17.80
N CYS A 424 -13.86 -1.53 16.72
CA CYS A 424 -13.90 -0.98 15.38
C CYS A 424 -15.31 -0.59 14.95
N GLN A 425 -16.32 -1.39 15.28
CA GLN A 425 -17.74 -1.06 15.02
C GLN A 425 -18.21 0.16 15.83
N LEU A 426 -17.72 0.30 17.08
CA LEU A 426 -17.93 1.51 17.87
C LEU A 426 -17.26 2.72 17.18
N ALA A 427 -16.02 2.57 16.73
CA ALA A 427 -15.28 3.63 16.03
C ALA A 427 -15.93 4.01 14.70
N ALA A 428 -16.55 3.07 14.01
CA ALA A 428 -17.34 3.28 12.79
C ALA A 428 -18.74 3.90 13.05
N GLY A 429 -19.18 3.93 14.32
CA GLY A 429 -20.51 4.42 14.68
C GLY A 429 -21.64 3.41 14.47
N HIS A 430 -21.31 2.12 14.29
CA HIS A 430 -22.29 1.03 14.14
C HIS A 430 -22.84 0.57 15.48
N VAL A 431 -22.03 0.63 16.54
CA VAL A 431 -22.40 0.31 17.91
C VAL A 431 -22.52 1.60 18.72
N PRO A 432 -23.64 1.85 19.39
CA PRO A 432 -23.79 2.99 20.28
C PRO A 432 -22.82 2.89 21.47
N PRO A 433 -22.17 3.98 21.91
CA PRO A 433 -21.26 3.96 23.06
C PRO A 433 -21.87 3.42 24.36
N ALA A 434 -23.19 3.62 24.54
CA ALA A 434 -23.91 3.14 25.74
C ALA A 434 -24.22 1.63 25.68
N GLU A 435 -24.15 1.01 24.50
CA GLU A 435 -24.45 -0.40 24.25
C GLU A 435 -23.17 -1.24 24.04
N ALA A 436 -22.00 -0.59 23.93
CA ALA A 436 -20.74 -1.29 23.81
C ALA A 436 -20.55 -2.24 25.00
N ALA A 437 -20.39 -3.53 24.69
CA ALA A 437 -20.31 -4.63 25.65
C ALA A 437 -18.94 -4.66 26.33
N ALA A 438 -18.60 -3.61 27.03
CA ALA A 438 -17.29 -3.44 27.65
C ALA A 438 -17.28 -3.86 29.11
N GLY A 439 -16.25 -4.58 29.51
CA GLY A 439 -15.86 -4.68 30.92
C GLY A 439 -15.37 -3.31 31.39
N GLN A 440 -16.01 -2.74 32.41
CA GLN A 440 -15.75 -1.36 32.83
C GLN A 440 -15.44 -1.30 34.31
N VAL A 441 -14.29 -0.70 34.67
CA VAL A 441 -13.86 -0.49 36.06
C VAL A 441 -13.27 0.91 36.21
N GLY A 442 -13.61 1.63 37.31
CA GLY A 442 -13.02 2.92 37.66
C GLY A 442 -13.90 4.12 37.36
N ASP A 443 -13.30 5.23 36.93
CA ASP A 443 -13.94 6.52 36.69
C ASP A 443 -14.94 6.44 35.53
N ARG A 444 -16.24 6.56 35.86
CA ARG A 444 -17.34 6.42 34.91
C ARG A 444 -17.39 7.54 33.88
N ASP A 445 -17.00 8.76 34.26
CA ASP A 445 -17.00 9.90 33.34
C ASP A 445 -15.88 9.74 32.34
N ALA A 446 -14.70 9.27 32.75
CA ALA A 446 -13.59 8.96 31.89
C ALA A 446 -13.95 7.84 30.90
N ILE A 447 -14.60 6.77 31.37
CA ILE A 447 -15.06 5.65 30.53
C ILE A 447 -16.04 6.15 29.46
N ARG A 448 -17.08 6.86 29.88
CA ARG A 448 -18.07 7.44 28.96
C ARG A 448 -17.41 8.34 27.93
N ASP A 449 -16.55 9.26 28.34
CA ASP A 449 -15.92 10.23 27.45
C ASP A 449 -15.04 9.53 26.41
N VAL A 450 -14.33 8.45 26.79
CA VAL A 450 -13.50 7.67 25.85
C VAL A 450 -14.36 6.88 24.87
N LEU A 451 -15.44 6.22 25.31
CA LEU A 451 -16.34 5.48 24.42
C LEU A 451 -17.04 6.40 23.41
N PHE A 452 -17.50 7.58 23.87
CA PHE A 452 -18.06 8.59 22.96
C PHE A 452 -17.00 9.22 22.06
N ALA A 453 -15.75 9.35 22.52
CA ALA A 453 -14.65 9.79 21.68
C ALA A 453 -14.35 8.74 20.59
N ALA A 454 -14.37 7.45 20.94
CA ALA A 454 -14.22 6.38 19.95
C ALA A 454 -15.31 6.44 18.88
N ALA A 455 -16.58 6.55 19.26
CA ALA A 455 -17.68 6.67 18.29
C ALA A 455 -17.59 7.94 17.42
N SER A 456 -16.93 8.99 17.93
CA SER A 456 -16.72 10.23 17.17
C SER A 456 -15.63 10.12 16.09
N LEU A 457 -14.85 9.02 16.07
CA LEU A 457 -13.88 8.74 15.01
C LEU A 457 -14.55 8.56 13.65
N SER A 458 -15.73 7.97 13.59
CA SER A 458 -16.53 7.81 12.39
C SER A 458 -16.75 9.11 11.60
N ARG A 459 -16.78 10.23 12.31
CA ARG A 459 -16.92 11.56 11.72
C ARG A 459 -15.62 12.08 11.11
N MET A 460 -14.49 11.66 11.63
CA MET A 460 -13.17 12.04 11.11
C MET A 460 -12.82 11.26 9.85
N SER A 461 -13.23 10.01 9.79
CA SER A 461 -12.97 9.10 8.67
C SER A 461 -13.83 9.36 7.43
N GLY A 462 -14.79 10.28 7.47
CA GLY A 462 -15.51 10.73 6.27
C GLY A 462 -16.94 10.26 6.11
N VAL A 463 -17.52 9.58 7.09
CA VAL A 463 -18.96 9.33 7.11
C VAL A 463 -19.68 10.65 7.36
N VAL A 464 -20.34 11.10 6.38
CA VAL A 464 -20.95 12.38 6.09
C VAL A 464 -21.73 13.01 7.24
N ALA A 465 -21.19 14.06 7.87
CA ALA A 465 -21.98 15.04 8.58
C ALA A 465 -22.59 16.02 7.55
N VAL A 466 -23.68 15.63 6.89
CA VAL A 466 -24.49 16.59 6.12
C VAL A 466 -25.39 17.30 7.09
N SER A 467 -25.23 18.63 7.17
CA SER A 467 -26.22 19.53 7.77
C SER A 467 -27.59 19.18 7.20
N THR A 468 -28.56 18.87 8.05
CA THR A 468 -29.96 18.60 7.75
C THR A 468 -30.69 19.70 6.97
N ALA A 469 -30.01 20.79 6.61
CA ALA A 469 -30.59 21.89 5.85
C ALA A 469 -30.79 21.58 4.32
N ALA A 470 -30.14 20.52 3.78
CA ALA A 470 -30.29 20.14 2.36
C ALA A 470 -31.19 18.91 2.14
N ALA A 471 -31.71 18.29 3.18
CA ALA A 471 -32.55 17.09 3.07
C ALA A 471 -33.98 17.37 2.56
N GLY A 472 -34.31 18.61 2.18
CA GLY A 472 -35.66 19.03 1.77
C GLY A 472 -36.04 18.78 0.32
N GLU A 473 -35.12 18.47 -0.59
CA GLU A 473 -35.43 18.50 -2.03
C GLU A 473 -35.35 17.18 -2.80
N TRP A 474 -34.96 16.06 -2.17
CA TRP A 474 -34.88 14.76 -2.87
C TRP A 474 -35.98 13.75 -2.50
N GLY A 475 -37.03 14.23 -1.86
CA GLY A 475 -38.15 13.42 -1.39
C GLY A 475 -39.34 13.33 -2.35
N LEU A 476 -39.16 13.32 -3.68
CA LEU A 476 -40.29 13.08 -4.60
C LEU A 476 -39.76 12.90 -6.02
N VAL A 477 -39.47 11.70 -6.45
CA VAL A 477 -39.82 11.15 -7.79
C VAL A 477 -39.41 9.68 -7.85
N ALA A 478 -40.30 8.81 -7.46
CA ALA A 478 -40.47 7.48 -8.06
C ALA A 478 -41.89 6.99 -7.77
N GLN A 479 -42.88 7.67 -8.34
CA GLN A 479 -44.13 7.01 -8.63
C GLN A 479 -43.97 6.30 -9.97
N PHE A 480 -43.75 5.00 -9.91
CA PHE A 480 -43.93 4.15 -11.10
C PHE A 480 -45.42 4.10 -11.43
N PRO A 481 -45.84 4.36 -12.68
CA PRO A 481 -47.23 4.12 -13.09
C PRO A 481 -47.50 2.61 -13.06
N ALA A 482 -48.64 2.24 -12.48
CA ALA A 482 -49.15 0.87 -12.47
C ALA A 482 -49.33 0.37 -13.90
N PRO A 483 -49.11 -0.93 -14.18
CA PRO A 483 -49.36 -1.50 -15.49
C PRO A 483 -50.84 -1.44 -15.83
N LEU A 484 -51.13 -0.86 -16.98
CA LEU A 484 -52.46 -0.90 -17.61
C LEU A 484 -52.85 -2.36 -17.93
N LYS A 485 -54.09 -2.73 -17.53
CA LYS A 485 -54.72 -4.02 -17.80
C LYS A 485 -54.92 -4.24 -19.29
#